data_f9877431f066cece6f24d8a3a8bb61b3
#
_entry.id   f9877431f066cece6f24d8a3a8bb61b3
#
_cell.length_a   1.000
_cell.length_b   1.000
_cell.length_c   1.000
_cell.angle_alpha   90.00
_cell.angle_beta   90.00
_cell.angle_gamma   90.00
#
_symmetry.space_group_name_H-M   'P 1'
#
loop_
_entity.id
_entity.type
_entity.pdbx_description
1 polymer ?
#
loop_
_entity_poly.entity_id
_entity_poly.type
_entity_poly.pdbx_seq_one_letter_code
_entity_poly.pdbx_strand_id
1 'polypeptide(L)'
;MPRHILDENHIHPAIRDKVAHHHQSVVQAVQAALASHAVVVVGMKANPLVGKACALLTAAGIEHHYMEYGGYLSQWRLRNALKMWTGWPTFPMVFVKGMLVGGFEDLKALHDAGQLRDLLR
;
A
#
# COMPACT_ATOMS: atom_id res chain seq x y z
N MET A 1 3.23 -2.54 19.47
CA MET A 1 2.58 -1.29 19.95
C MET A 1 1.59 -0.78 18.93
N PRO A 2 0.34 -0.53 19.29
CA PRO A 2 -0.59 0.10 18.35
C PRO A 2 -0.17 1.55 18.09
N ARG A 3 -0.34 1.99 16.86
CA ARG A 3 -0.07 3.37 16.50
C ARG A 3 -1.15 4.31 17.03
N HIS A 4 -0.82 5.59 17.12
CA HIS A 4 -1.79 6.59 17.50
C HIS A 4 -2.75 6.87 16.34
N ILE A 5 -4.02 6.67 16.60
CA ILE A 5 -5.10 7.00 15.67
C ILE A 5 -6.10 7.82 16.49
N LEU A 6 -6.55 8.94 15.93
CA LEU A 6 -7.56 9.75 16.61
C LEU A 6 -8.85 8.94 16.74
N ASP A 7 -9.34 8.82 17.97
CA ASP A 7 -10.54 8.03 18.27
C ASP A 7 -11.75 8.65 17.55
N GLU A 8 -12.60 7.79 17.02
CA GLU A 8 -13.84 8.19 16.34
C GLU A 8 -14.68 9.13 17.21
N ASN A 9 -14.71 8.91 18.52
CA ASN A 9 -15.46 9.75 19.45
C ASN A 9 -14.91 11.17 19.58
N HIS A 10 -13.68 11.41 19.14
CA HIS A 10 -13.07 12.73 19.13
C HIS A 10 -13.21 13.42 17.77
N ILE A 11 -13.92 12.81 16.83
CA ILE A 11 -14.24 13.40 15.54
C ILE A 11 -15.70 13.87 15.65
N HIS A 12 -15.93 15.17 15.39
CA HIS A 12 -17.28 15.72 15.50
C HIS A 12 -18.25 14.98 14.56
N PRO A 13 -19.47 14.65 15.01
CA PRO A 13 -20.44 13.91 14.18
C PRO A 13 -20.69 14.53 12.80
N ALA A 14 -20.62 15.87 12.69
CA ALA A 14 -20.86 16.56 11.43
C ALA A 14 -19.88 16.20 10.33
N ILE A 15 -18.69 15.70 10.66
CA ILE A 15 -17.64 15.36 9.68
C ILE A 15 -17.26 13.89 9.67
N ARG A 16 -17.88 13.06 10.52
CA ARG A 16 -17.52 11.63 10.59
C ARG A 16 -17.66 10.93 9.25
N ASP A 17 -18.74 11.23 8.51
CA ASP A 17 -18.94 10.64 7.18
C ASP A 17 -17.88 11.11 6.19
N LYS A 18 -17.45 12.36 6.26
CA LYS A 18 -16.39 12.89 5.40
C LYS A 18 -15.07 12.16 5.65
N VAL A 19 -14.75 11.91 6.92
CA VAL A 19 -13.55 11.18 7.30
C VAL A 19 -13.63 9.72 6.86
N ALA A 20 -14.78 9.08 7.13
CA ALA A 20 -14.97 7.65 6.82
C ALA A 20 -14.96 7.38 5.30
N HIS A 21 -15.44 8.33 4.49
CA HIS A 21 -15.59 8.12 3.04
C HIS A 21 -14.61 8.93 2.20
N HIS A 22 -13.54 9.47 2.82
CA HIS A 22 -12.53 10.26 2.11
C HIS A 22 -11.84 9.43 1.04
N HIS A 23 -12.11 9.76 -0.23
CA HIS A 23 -11.63 9.01 -1.39
C HIS A 23 -11.81 7.50 -1.23
N GLN A 24 -12.97 7.10 -0.75
CA GLN A 24 -13.30 5.70 -0.45
C GLN A 24 -13.10 4.79 -1.66
N SER A 25 -13.35 5.28 -2.88
CA SER A 25 -13.24 4.47 -4.08
C SER A 25 -11.81 3.94 -4.31
N VAL A 26 -10.77 4.74 -4.03
CA VAL A 26 -9.39 4.27 -4.19
C VAL A 26 -9.01 3.24 -3.13
N VAL A 27 -9.48 3.43 -1.90
CA VAL A 27 -9.26 2.46 -0.83
C VAL A 27 -9.96 1.13 -1.17
N GLN A 28 -11.21 1.20 -1.63
CA GLN A 28 -11.96 0.01 -2.04
C GLN A 28 -11.32 -0.73 -3.21
N ALA A 29 -10.74 0.02 -4.18
CA ALA A 29 -10.04 -0.58 -5.31
C ALA A 29 -8.82 -1.39 -4.84
N VAL A 30 -8.05 -0.83 -3.91
CA VAL A 30 -6.90 -1.55 -3.35
C VAL A 30 -7.36 -2.75 -2.52
N GLN A 31 -8.40 -2.60 -1.70
CA GLN A 31 -8.96 -3.71 -0.93
C GLN A 31 -9.41 -4.87 -1.84
N ALA A 32 -10.05 -4.55 -2.96
CA ALA A 32 -10.47 -5.56 -3.93
C ALA A 32 -9.27 -6.28 -4.55
N ALA A 33 -8.19 -5.54 -4.86
CA ALA A 33 -6.96 -6.14 -5.37
C ALA A 33 -6.31 -7.06 -4.33
N LEU A 34 -6.30 -6.66 -3.06
CA LEU A 34 -5.78 -7.49 -1.96
C LEU A 34 -6.53 -8.81 -1.82
N ALA A 35 -7.83 -8.80 -2.09
CA ALA A 35 -8.66 -10.01 -2.03
C ALA A 35 -8.40 -10.94 -3.22
N SER A 36 -7.94 -10.41 -4.36
CA SER A 36 -7.79 -11.16 -5.62
C SER A 36 -6.36 -11.57 -5.94
N HIS A 37 -5.37 -10.92 -5.35
CA HIS A 37 -3.95 -11.14 -5.68
C HIS A 37 -3.12 -11.38 -4.42
N ALA A 38 -2.22 -12.36 -4.50
CA ALA A 38 -1.34 -12.67 -3.37
C ALA A 38 -0.35 -11.55 -3.08
N VAL A 39 0.12 -10.86 -4.13
CA VAL A 39 1.07 -9.74 -3.98
C VAL A 39 0.54 -8.54 -4.76
N VAL A 40 0.43 -7.41 -4.07
CA VAL A 40 0.00 -6.14 -4.67
C VAL A 40 1.05 -5.08 -4.36
N VAL A 41 1.46 -4.35 -5.39
CA VAL A 41 2.35 -3.19 -5.28
C VAL A 41 1.55 -1.95 -5.65
N VAL A 42 1.41 -1.03 -4.73
CA VAL A 42 0.76 0.25 -4.97
C VAL A 42 1.84 1.31 -5.10
N GLY A 43 1.85 2.02 -6.21
CA GLY A 43 2.91 2.96 -6.50
C GLY A 43 2.47 4.19 -7.27
N MET A 44 3.46 4.88 -7.81
CA MET A 44 3.28 6.12 -8.58
C MET A 44 4.34 6.21 -9.67
N LYS A 45 4.07 7.04 -10.69
CA LYS A 45 5.00 7.27 -11.79
C LYS A 45 6.29 7.93 -11.32
N ALA A 46 7.38 7.65 -12.03
CA ALA A 46 8.68 8.28 -11.84
C ALA A 46 9.29 8.09 -10.44
N ASN A 47 8.83 7.08 -9.71
CA ASN A 47 9.41 6.73 -8.42
C ASN A 47 10.35 5.53 -8.61
N PRO A 48 11.68 5.71 -8.46
CA PRO A 48 12.64 4.62 -8.69
C PRO A 48 12.44 3.42 -7.79
N LEU A 49 11.97 3.62 -6.56
CA LEU A 49 11.77 2.54 -5.60
C LEU A 49 10.60 1.65 -5.99
N VAL A 50 9.59 2.21 -6.66
CA VAL A 50 8.47 1.44 -7.21
C VAL A 50 8.98 0.47 -8.28
N GLY A 51 9.79 0.96 -9.21
CA GLY A 51 10.39 0.12 -10.24
C GLY A 51 11.28 -0.96 -9.66
N LYS A 52 12.07 -0.63 -8.64
CA LYS A 52 12.95 -1.60 -7.96
C LYS A 52 12.16 -2.70 -7.26
N ALA A 53 11.04 -2.35 -6.62
CA ALA A 53 10.17 -3.35 -5.96
C ALA A 53 9.59 -4.34 -6.98
N CYS A 54 9.05 -3.82 -8.08
CA CYS A 54 8.51 -4.68 -9.14
C CYS A 54 9.60 -5.54 -9.78
N ALA A 55 10.79 -4.98 -10.01
CA ALA A 55 11.91 -5.73 -10.59
C ALA A 55 12.38 -6.85 -9.66
N LEU A 56 12.43 -6.62 -8.36
CA LEU A 56 12.78 -7.64 -7.38
C LEU A 56 11.80 -8.81 -7.43
N LEU A 57 10.50 -8.52 -7.43
CA LEU A 57 9.46 -9.54 -7.48
C LEU A 57 9.53 -10.34 -8.78
N THR A 58 9.73 -9.67 -9.90
CA THR A 58 9.88 -10.33 -11.21
C THR A 58 11.11 -11.23 -11.23
N ALA A 59 12.24 -10.74 -10.75
CA ALA A 59 13.48 -11.52 -10.70
C ALA A 59 13.36 -12.74 -9.78
N ALA A 60 12.56 -12.64 -8.73
CA ALA A 60 12.31 -13.75 -7.80
C ALA A 60 11.25 -14.73 -8.32
N GLY A 61 10.65 -14.47 -9.48
CA GLY A 61 9.61 -15.32 -10.05
C GLY A 61 8.26 -15.20 -9.34
N ILE A 62 8.03 -14.07 -8.68
CA ILE A 62 6.81 -13.83 -7.90
C ILE A 62 5.85 -12.96 -8.70
N GLU A 63 4.67 -13.51 -9.03
CA GLU A 63 3.62 -12.74 -9.68
C GLU A 63 3.11 -11.67 -8.73
N HIS A 64 2.84 -10.48 -9.28
CA HIS A 64 2.33 -9.35 -8.51
C HIS A 64 1.43 -8.47 -9.37
N HIS A 65 0.49 -7.82 -8.71
CA HIS A 65 -0.41 -6.87 -9.34
C HIS A 65 0.04 -5.46 -8.98
N TYR A 66 0.31 -4.65 -10.01
CA TYR A 66 0.76 -3.27 -9.81
C TYR A 66 -0.40 -2.31 -10.02
N MET A 67 -0.57 -1.38 -9.07
CA MET A 67 -1.56 -0.31 -9.16
C MET A 67 -0.83 1.03 -9.08
N GLU A 68 -1.02 1.88 -10.08
CA GLU A 68 -0.32 3.16 -10.18
C GLU A 68 -1.30 4.33 -9.98
N TYR A 69 -0.95 5.23 -9.07
CA TYR A 69 -1.77 6.40 -8.77
C TYR A 69 -1.00 7.68 -9.07
N GLY A 70 -0.94 8.03 -10.36
CA GLY A 70 -0.38 9.27 -10.86
C GLY A 70 1.11 9.42 -10.65
N GLY A 71 1.60 10.65 -10.75
CA GLY A 71 2.98 11.05 -10.54
C GLY A 71 3.08 12.20 -9.54
N TYR A 72 4.24 12.87 -9.52
CA TYR A 72 4.46 13.96 -8.54
C TYR A 72 3.50 15.14 -8.72
N LEU A 73 2.95 15.32 -9.94
CA LEU A 73 2.07 16.44 -10.26
C LEU A 73 0.60 16.05 -10.39
N SER A 74 0.24 14.79 -10.11
CA SER A 74 -1.12 14.30 -10.31
C SER A 74 -1.54 13.29 -9.25
N GLN A 75 -2.84 13.22 -8.99
CA GLN A 75 -3.47 12.23 -8.10
C GLN A 75 -2.90 12.17 -6.67
N TRP A 76 -2.30 13.26 -6.21
CA TRP A 76 -1.70 13.30 -4.87
C TRP A 76 -2.74 13.09 -3.76
N ARG A 77 -4.00 13.51 -3.99
CA ARG A 77 -5.08 13.35 -3.00
C ARG A 77 -5.43 11.87 -2.81
N LEU A 78 -5.45 11.10 -3.89
CA LEU A 78 -5.69 9.66 -3.81
C LEU A 78 -4.56 8.97 -3.06
N ARG A 79 -3.32 9.35 -3.35
CA ARG A 79 -2.15 8.81 -2.62
C ARG A 79 -2.20 9.17 -1.14
N ASN A 80 -2.61 10.40 -0.80
CA ASN A 80 -2.77 10.79 0.60
C ASN A 80 -3.83 9.95 1.31
N ALA A 81 -4.95 9.66 0.66
CA ALA A 81 -5.98 8.80 1.21
C ALA A 81 -5.45 7.40 1.52
N LEU A 82 -4.62 6.85 0.64
CA LEU A 82 -3.98 5.55 0.87
C LEU A 82 -3.00 5.59 2.03
N LYS A 83 -2.22 6.68 2.16
CA LYS A 83 -1.33 6.88 3.30
C LYS A 83 -2.10 6.95 4.62
N MET A 84 -3.22 7.65 4.63
CA MET A 84 -4.06 7.78 5.81
C MET A 84 -4.68 6.44 6.20
N TRP A 85 -5.12 5.66 5.22
CA TRP A 85 -5.74 4.36 5.46
C TRP A 85 -4.71 3.33 5.97
N THR A 86 -3.55 3.25 5.33
CA THR A 86 -2.52 2.25 5.69
C THR A 86 -1.65 2.69 6.85
N GLY A 87 -1.47 4.01 7.03
CA GLY A 87 -0.48 4.56 7.94
C GLY A 87 0.95 4.53 7.38
N TRP A 88 1.15 4.10 6.14
CA TRP A 88 2.47 4.05 5.51
C TRP A 88 2.76 5.34 4.75
N PRO A 89 3.87 6.02 5.03
CA PRO A 89 4.06 7.40 4.56
C PRO A 89 4.57 7.55 3.14
N THR A 90 5.02 6.48 2.50
CA THR A 90 5.71 6.55 1.21
C THR A 90 5.20 5.50 0.22
N PHE A 91 5.66 5.60 -1.02
CA PHE A 91 5.44 4.59 -2.06
C PHE A 91 6.78 4.02 -2.52
N PRO A 92 6.84 2.74 -2.89
CA PRO A 92 5.71 1.84 -3.02
C PRO A 92 5.16 1.38 -1.67
N MET A 93 3.89 0.94 -1.68
CA MET A 93 3.30 0.14 -0.61
C MET A 93 3.18 -1.28 -1.12
N VAL A 94 3.83 -2.23 -0.47
CA VAL A 94 3.82 -3.63 -0.89
C VAL A 94 2.98 -4.45 0.08
N PHE A 95 2.06 -5.23 -0.46
CA PHE A 95 1.20 -6.11 0.32
C PHE A 95 1.44 -7.55 -0.10
N VAL A 96 1.56 -8.45 0.87
CA VAL A 96 1.68 -9.88 0.64
C VAL A 96 0.60 -10.59 1.44
N LYS A 97 -0.27 -11.33 0.74
CA LYS A 97 -1.42 -12.02 1.36
C LYS A 97 -2.29 -11.07 2.18
N GLY A 98 -2.50 -9.84 1.67
CA GLY A 98 -3.28 -8.81 2.33
C GLY A 98 -2.58 -8.08 3.45
N MET A 99 -1.34 -8.42 3.75
CA MET A 99 -0.56 -7.80 4.82
C MET A 99 0.39 -6.76 4.25
N LEU A 100 0.36 -5.54 4.78
CA LEU A 100 1.32 -4.51 4.41
C LEU A 100 2.71 -4.88 4.93
N VAL A 101 3.66 -5.08 4.04
CA VAL A 101 5.04 -5.41 4.41
C VAL A 101 5.97 -4.21 4.35
N GLY A 102 5.52 -3.09 3.81
CA GLY A 102 6.29 -1.85 3.76
C GLY A 102 6.65 -1.42 2.36
N GLY A 103 7.78 -0.74 2.23
CA GLY A 103 8.31 -0.25 0.96
C GLY A 103 9.34 -1.21 0.36
N PHE A 104 10.16 -0.66 -0.57
CA PHE A 104 11.16 -1.48 -1.25
C PHE A 104 12.20 -2.07 -0.29
N GLU A 105 12.74 -1.27 0.62
CA GLU A 105 13.77 -1.76 1.54
C GLU A 105 13.25 -2.85 2.46
N ASP A 106 12.00 -2.73 2.91
CA ASP A 106 11.36 -3.74 3.74
C ASP A 106 11.12 -5.03 2.96
N LEU A 107 10.64 -4.90 1.72
CA LEU A 107 10.45 -6.04 0.82
C LEU A 107 11.77 -6.76 0.56
N LYS A 108 12.84 -6.00 0.28
CA LYS A 108 14.17 -6.54 0.04
C LYS A 108 14.69 -7.31 1.25
N ALA A 109 14.51 -6.76 2.44
CA ALA A 109 14.93 -7.40 3.68
C ALA A 109 14.22 -8.75 3.90
N LEU A 110 12.90 -8.80 3.64
CA LEU A 110 12.14 -10.05 3.73
C LEU A 110 12.62 -11.07 2.71
N HIS A 111 12.89 -10.62 1.48
CA HIS A 111 13.39 -11.50 0.42
C HIS A 111 14.77 -12.07 0.77
N ASP A 112 15.68 -11.21 1.20
CA ASP A 112 17.06 -11.61 1.53
C ASP A 112 17.10 -12.58 2.72
N ALA A 113 16.16 -12.46 3.65
CA ALA A 113 16.05 -13.36 4.81
C ALA A 113 15.29 -14.66 4.51
N GLY A 114 14.76 -14.83 3.29
CA GLY A 114 13.94 -15.99 2.91
C GLY A 114 12.51 -15.95 3.46
N GLN A 115 12.14 -14.89 4.18
CA GLN A 115 10.82 -14.77 4.81
C GLN A 115 9.71 -14.46 3.83
N LEU A 116 10.03 -13.86 2.69
CA LEU A 116 9.02 -13.54 1.66
C LEU A 116 8.37 -14.82 1.13
N ARG A 117 9.16 -15.83 0.86
CA ARG A 117 8.65 -17.14 0.39
C ARG A 117 7.78 -17.80 1.45
N ASP A 118 8.13 -17.66 2.72
CA ASP A 118 7.36 -18.22 3.82
C ASP A 118 5.97 -17.58 3.89
N LEU A 119 5.89 -16.27 3.66
CA LEU A 119 4.59 -15.56 3.63
C LEU A 119 3.70 -16.02 2.46
N LEU A 120 4.30 -16.48 1.37
CA LEU A 120 3.57 -16.87 0.16
C LEU A 120 3.14 -18.34 0.16
N ARG A 121 3.56 -19.10 1.13
CA ARG A 121 3.17 -20.51 1.25
C ARG A 121 1.73 -20.70 1.67
#